data_d638263d22b5232c715372db63872dea
#
_entry.id   d638263d22b5232c715372db63872dea
#
_cell.length_a   1.000
_cell.length_b   1.000
_cell.length_c   1.000
_cell.angle_alpha   90.00
_cell.angle_beta   90.00
_cell.angle_gamma   90.00
#
_symmetry.space_group_name_H-M   'P 1'
#
loop_
_entity.id
_entity.type
_entity.pdbx_description
1 polymer ?
#
loop_
_entity_poly.entity_id
_entity_poly.type
_entity_poly.pdbx_seq_one_letter_code
_entity_poly.pdbx_strand_id
1 'polypeptide(L)'
;MTTSITLGMIGCGNIGSEFVDVLDERRAAIAATSGIDLRLTRIGVADLGKSRSPAVGSRVLTDDVGEVIDDDEIDIVVELAGDVDGVRDIVLRTLRSGKSVVTGNKALIALSGPELFAQARESGVDLLFEAATVAGVPILRPLRESLVGEEVTSIAGILNGTTNYVLS
;
A
#
# COMPACT_ATOMS: atom_id res chain seq x y z
N MET A 1 -19.83 10.67 -13.42
CA MET A 1 -18.63 10.19 -14.15
C MET A 1 -17.73 9.52 -13.14
N THR A 2 -17.21 8.36 -13.45
CA THR A 2 -16.29 7.62 -12.55
C THR A 2 -14.86 7.90 -12.99
N THR A 3 -13.98 8.28 -12.07
CA THR A 3 -12.55 8.45 -12.32
C THR A 3 -11.86 7.09 -12.23
N SER A 4 -11.05 6.74 -13.22
CA SER A 4 -10.25 5.50 -13.18
C SER A 4 -8.89 5.80 -12.54
N ILE A 5 -8.46 4.95 -11.62
CA ILE A 5 -7.14 4.98 -10.98
C ILE A 5 -6.50 3.61 -11.23
N THR A 6 -5.32 3.64 -11.82
CA THR A 6 -4.55 2.43 -12.13
C THR A 6 -3.57 2.13 -11.00
N LEU A 7 -3.60 0.88 -10.54
CA LEU A 7 -2.73 0.38 -9.47
C LEU A 7 -1.66 -0.54 -10.04
N GLY A 8 -0.44 -0.39 -9.55
CA GLY A 8 0.59 -1.40 -9.57
C GLY A 8 0.74 -2.01 -8.17
N MET A 9 1.25 -3.23 -8.06
CA MET A 9 1.53 -3.84 -6.77
C MET A 9 2.95 -4.43 -6.72
N ILE A 10 3.59 -4.33 -5.58
CA ILE A 10 4.90 -4.93 -5.30
C ILE A 10 4.76 -5.85 -4.10
N GLY A 11 5.05 -7.13 -4.34
CA GLY A 11 4.82 -8.19 -3.38
C GLY A 11 3.42 -8.80 -3.48
N CYS A 12 3.34 -10.11 -3.73
CA CYS A 12 2.10 -10.87 -3.79
C CYS A 12 2.27 -12.19 -3.03
N GLY A 13 2.46 -12.05 -1.71
CA GLY A 13 2.36 -13.12 -0.73
C GLY A 13 0.91 -13.35 -0.31
N ASN A 14 0.67 -13.88 0.88
CA ASN A 14 -0.68 -14.12 1.39
C ASN A 14 -1.51 -12.83 1.45
N ILE A 15 -0.94 -11.74 1.99
CA ILE A 15 -1.63 -10.45 2.11
C ILE A 15 -1.91 -9.86 0.72
N GLY A 16 -0.93 -9.90 -0.20
CA GLY A 16 -1.11 -9.38 -1.55
C GLY A 16 -2.17 -10.16 -2.35
N SER A 17 -2.22 -11.48 -2.21
CA SER A 17 -3.26 -12.30 -2.85
C SER A 17 -4.65 -11.96 -2.32
N GLU A 18 -4.80 -11.84 -1.00
CA GLU A 18 -6.06 -11.44 -0.36
C GLU A 18 -6.49 -10.02 -0.78
N PHE A 19 -5.52 -9.09 -0.90
CA PHE A 19 -5.80 -7.75 -1.40
C PHE A 19 -6.40 -7.79 -2.82
N VAL A 20 -5.86 -8.63 -3.72
CA VAL A 20 -6.39 -8.79 -5.08
C VAL A 20 -7.82 -9.33 -5.06
N ASP A 21 -8.06 -10.38 -4.26
CA ASP A 21 -9.39 -11.01 -4.15
C ASP A 21 -10.44 -10.01 -3.61
N VAL A 22 -10.10 -9.29 -2.53
CA VAL A 22 -10.98 -8.26 -1.95
C VAL A 22 -11.20 -7.08 -2.92
N LEU A 23 -10.16 -6.64 -3.62
CA LEU A 23 -10.29 -5.56 -4.60
C LEU A 23 -11.27 -5.94 -5.70
N ASP A 24 -11.19 -7.16 -6.25
CA ASP A 24 -12.10 -7.63 -7.30
C ASP A 24 -13.53 -7.77 -6.79
N GLU A 25 -13.71 -8.34 -5.61
CA GLU A 25 -15.02 -8.46 -4.98
C GLU A 25 -15.68 -7.10 -4.73
N ARG A 26 -14.89 -6.11 -4.26
CA ARG A 26 -15.41 -4.82 -3.80
C ARG A 26 -15.35 -3.71 -4.84
N ARG A 27 -14.68 -3.88 -5.96
CA ARG A 27 -14.44 -2.84 -6.97
C ARG A 27 -15.71 -2.09 -7.37
N ALA A 28 -16.79 -2.82 -7.69
CA ALA A 28 -18.04 -2.20 -8.09
C ALA A 28 -18.68 -1.36 -6.96
N ALA A 29 -18.64 -1.87 -5.73
CA ALA A 29 -19.14 -1.15 -4.55
C ALA A 29 -18.30 0.10 -4.24
N ILE A 30 -16.96 -0.01 -4.35
CA ILE A 30 -16.05 1.12 -4.19
C ILE A 30 -16.36 2.19 -5.24
N ALA A 31 -16.48 1.81 -6.51
CA ALA A 31 -16.79 2.73 -7.60
C ALA A 31 -18.15 3.44 -7.39
N ALA A 32 -19.16 2.70 -6.94
CA ALA A 32 -20.50 3.26 -6.68
C ALA A 32 -20.50 4.26 -5.52
N THR A 33 -19.66 4.04 -4.48
CA THR A 33 -19.63 4.88 -3.28
C THR A 33 -18.70 6.08 -3.43
N SER A 34 -17.50 5.86 -4.02
CA SER A 34 -16.46 6.89 -4.10
C SER A 34 -16.42 7.64 -5.43
N GLY A 35 -17.05 7.09 -6.48
CA GLY A 35 -16.87 7.57 -7.85
C GLY A 35 -15.50 7.21 -8.44
N ILE A 36 -14.73 6.31 -7.82
CA ILE A 36 -13.38 5.91 -8.24
C ILE A 36 -13.39 4.43 -8.64
N ASP A 37 -12.98 4.14 -9.88
CA ASP A 37 -12.80 2.78 -10.38
C ASP A 37 -11.31 2.39 -10.26
N LEU A 38 -10.99 1.50 -9.31
CA LEU A 38 -9.62 1.03 -9.06
C LEU A 38 -9.29 -0.16 -9.96
N ARG A 39 -8.16 -0.08 -10.67
CA ARG A 39 -7.72 -1.12 -11.61
C ARG A 39 -6.30 -1.56 -11.29
N LEU A 40 -6.14 -2.75 -10.74
CA LEU A 40 -4.82 -3.36 -10.58
C LEU A 40 -4.42 -4.04 -11.89
N THR A 41 -3.36 -3.57 -12.52
CA THR A 41 -2.93 -4.03 -13.85
C THR A 41 -1.66 -4.88 -13.79
N ARG A 42 -0.68 -4.52 -12.96
CA ARG A 42 0.63 -5.16 -12.92
C ARG A 42 1.07 -5.47 -11.49
N ILE A 43 1.74 -6.61 -11.31
CA ILE A 43 2.19 -7.08 -10.00
C ILE A 43 3.65 -7.53 -10.09
N GLY A 44 4.55 -6.84 -9.40
CA GLY A 44 5.93 -7.23 -9.22
C GLY A 44 6.09 -8.27 -8.11
N VAL A 45 6.74 -9.40 -8.42
CA VAL A 45 6.96 -10.51 -7.48
C VAL A 45 8.38 -11.04 -7.61
N ALA A 46 8.95 -11.55 -6.51
CA ALA A 46 10.29 -12.13 -6.54
C ALA A 46 10.35 -13.53 -7.19
N ASP A 47 9.22 -14.24 -7.25
CA ASP A 47 9.14 -15.61 -7.78
C ASP A 47 7.85 -15.77 -8.59
N LEU A 48 7.99 -15.86 -9.91
CA LEU A 48 6.88 -16.08 -10.85
C LEU A 48 6.29 -17.48 -10.74
N GLY A 49 7.07 -18.48 -10.30
CA GLY A 49 6.65 -19.88 -10.18
C GLY A 49 5.76 -20.18 -8.97
N LYS A 50 5.65 -19.25 -8.02
CA LYS A 50 4.85 -19.44 -6.81
C LYS A 50 3.36 -19.46 -7.16
N SER A 51 2.64 -20.47 -6.67
CA SER A 51 1.17 -20.56 -6.81
C SER A 51 0.48 -19.41 -6.08
N ARG A 52 -0.50 -18.80 -6.72
CA ARG A 52 -1.32 -17.68 -6.22
C ARG A 52 -2.79 -17.92 -6.50
N SER A 53 -3.68 -17.08 -5.94
CA SER A 53 -5.11 -17.16 -6.21
C SER A 53 -5.43 -16.96 -7.70
N PRO A 54 -6.53 -17.52 -8.22
CA PRO A 54 -6.95 -17.35 -9.61
C PRO A 54 -7.14 -15.88 -10.01
N ALA A 55 -7.57 -15.03 -9.08
CA ALA A 55 -7.74 -13.59 -9.33
C ALA A 55 -6.40 -12.91 -9.67
N VAL A 56 -5.30 -13.33 -9.05
CA VAL A 56 -3.96 -12.84 -9.38
C VAL A 56 -3.56 -13.22 -10.80
N GLY A 57 -3.92 -14.43 -11.26
CA GLY A 57 -3.56 -14.93 -12.59
C GLY A 57 -4.19 -14.16 -13.77
N SER A 58 -5.14 -13.27 -13.51
CA SER A 58 -5.70 -12.36 -14.52
C SER A 58 -4.88 -11.08 -14.73
N ARG A 59 -3.81 -10.86 -13.95
CA ARG A 59 -2.93 -9.68 -14.00
C ARG A 59 -1.60 -10.03 -14.67
N VAL A 60 -0.90 -8.99 -15.10
CA VAL A 60 0.48 -9.15 -15.58
C VAL A 60 1.40 -9.31 -14.37
N LEU A 61 2.00 -10.50 -14.24
CA LEU A 61 3.04 -10.76 -13.26
C LEU A 61 4.40 -10.50 -13.88
N THR A 62 5.29 -9.85 -13.13
CA THR A 62 6.67 -9.60 -13.53
C THR A 62 7.62 -9.83 -12.35
N ASP A 63 8.84 -10.27 -12.61
CA ASP A 63 9.95 -10.30 -11.66
C ASP A 63 10.85 -9.07 -11.78
N ASP A 64 10.57 -8.20 -12.75
CA ASP A 64 11.18 -6.89 -12.87
C ASP A 64 10.29 -5.81 -12.22
N VAL A 65 10.67 -5.37 -11.03
CA VAL A 65 9.98 -4.29 -10.33
C VAL A 65 9.99 -2.97 -11.12
N GLY A 66 10.99 -2.78 -11.99
CA GLY A 66 11.07 -1.62 -12.88
C GLY A 66 9.83 -1.50 -13.76
N GLU A 67 9.29 -2.60 -14.26
CA GLU A 67 8.07 -2.58 -15.07
C GLU A 67 6.82 -2.06 -14.33
N VAL A 68 6.81 -2.12 -13.00
CA VAL A 68 5.74 -1.51 -12.18
C VAL A 68 6.01 -0.03 -11.94
N ILE A 69 7.27 0.32 -11.65
CA ILE A 69 7.64 1.69 -11.25
C ILE A 69 7.63 2.63 -12.46
N ASP A 70 8.12 2.15 -13.59
CA ASP A 70 8.35 2.97 -14.80
C ASP A 70 7.14 2.96 -15.76
N ASP A 71 6.04 2.25 -15.43
CA ASP A 71 4.80 2.26 -16.20
C ASP A 71 4.02 3.56 -15.94
N ASP A 72 3.99 4.45 -16.93
CA ASP A 72 3.33 5.76 -16.83
C ASP A 72 1.80 5.67 -16.65
N GLU A 73 1.19 4.51 -16.92
CA GLU A 73 -0.24 4.29 -16.72
C GLU A 73 -0.58 3.97 -15.25
N ILE A 74 0.41 3.66 -14.41
CA ILE A 74 0.20 3.39 -12.99
C ILE A 74 0.23 4.70 -12.20
N ASP A 75 -0.86 4.98 -11.49
CA ASP A 75 -1.02 6.16 -10.63
C ASP A 75 -0.51 5.90 -9.20
N ILE A 76 -0.80 4.70 -8.66
CA ILE A 76 -0.52 4.34 -7.27
C ILE A 76 0.14 2.96 -7.22
N VAL A 77 1.15 2.81 -6.38
CA VAL A 77 1.79 1.52 -6.11
C VAL A 77 1.43 1.04 -4.71
N VAL A 78 0.91 -0.19 -4.63
CA VAL A 78 0.63 -0.89 -3.37
C VAL A 78 1.81 -1.78 -3.03
N GLU A 79 2.49 -1.50 -1.92
CA GLU A 79 3.65 -2.26 -1.44
C GLU A 79 3.23 -3.22 -0.31
N LEU A 80 3.35 -4.51 -0.58
CA LEU A 80 3.03 -5.63 0.32
C LEU A 80 4.14 -6.70 0.29
N ALA A 81 5.36 -6.31 -0.04
CA ALA A 81 6.53 -7.17 0.06
C ALA A 81 6.92 -7.32 1.55
N GLY A 82 7.05 -8.53 2.03
CA GLY A 82 7.33 -8.81 3.45
C GLY A 82 8.78 -8.57 3.87
N ASP A 83 9.67 -8.23 2.94
CA ASP A 83 11.08 -7.97 3.17
C ASP A 83 11.35 -6.46 3.32
N VAL A 84 12.43 -6.11 4.02
CA VAL A 84 12.86 -4.72 4.18
C VAL A 84 14.07 -4.43 3.29
N ASP A 85 14.91 -5.44 3.06
CA ASP A 85 16.10 -5.32 2.23
C ASP A 85 15.73 -5.11 0.76
N GLY A 86 16.10 -3.95 0.23
CA GLY A 86 15.75 -3.50 -1.13
C GLY A 86 14.39 -2.84 -1.28
N VAL A 87 13.40 -3.14 -0.42
CA VAL A 87 12.05 -2.51 -0.50
C VAL A 87 12.12 -1.01 -0.24
N ARG A 88 13.00 -0.55 0.66
CA ARG A 88 13.24 0.87 0.89
C ARG A 88 13.61 1.60 -0.41
N ASP A 89 14.56 1.08 -1.15
CA ASP A 89 15.04 1.71 -2.39
C ASP A 89 13.98 1.66 -3.51
N ILE A 90 13.20 0.57 -3.55
CA ILE A 90 12.04 0.43 -4.43
C ILE A 90 11.01 1.52 -4.14
N VAL A 91 10.62 1.71 -2.87
CA VAL A 91 9.64 2.73 -2.48
C VAL A 91 10.17 4.13 -2.74
N LEU A 92 11.44 4.42 -2.43
CA LEU A 92 12.07 5.70 -2.75
C LEU A 92 12.05 5.98 -4.27
N ARG A 93 12.38 4.98 -5.10
CA ARG A 93 12.33 5.11 -6.55
C ARG A 93 10.91 5.37 -7.04
N THR A 94 9.93 4.65 -6.48
CA THR A 94 8.50 4.85 -6.80
C THR A 94 8.02 6.25 -6.47
N LEU A 95 8.36 6.78 -5.29
CA LEU A 95 8.01 8.14 -4.91
C LEU A 95 8.67 9.18 -5.83
N ARG A 96 9.97 8.96 -6.20
CA ARG A 96 10.70 9.82 -7.13
C ARG A 96 10.12 9.81 -8.54
N SER A 97 9.50 8.72 -8.96
CA SER A 97 8.81 8.66 -10.27
C SER A 97 7.46 9.39 -10.28
N GLY A 98 7.07 10.04 -9.17
CA GLY A 98 5.83 10.80 -9.09
C GLY A 98 4.59 9.95 -8.79
N LYS A 99 4.76 8.70 -8.30
CA LYS A 99 3.65 7.81 -7.95
C LYS A 99 3.44 7.80 -6.45
N SER A 100 2.18 7.86 -6.04
CA SER A 100 1.81 7.65 -4.63
C SER A 100 2.00 6.19 -4.22
N VAL A 101 2.32 5.96 -2.94
CA VAL A 101 2.56 4.62 -2.40
C VAL A 101 1.63 4.34 -1.23
N VAL A 102 1.03 3.15 -1.22
CA VAL A 102 0.31 2.57 -0.08
C VAL A 102 1.10 1.37 0.42
N THR A 103 1.63 1.42 1.65
CA THR A 103 2.43 0.32 2.19
C THR A 103 1.79 -0.34 3.41
N GLY A 104 1.88 -1.67 3.49
CA GLY A 104 1.56 -2.46 4.68
C GLY A 104 2.79 -2.86 5.51
N ASN A 105 3.98 -2.37 5.17
CA ASN A 105 5.24 -2.80 5.75
C ASN A 105 5.62 -2.00 7.00
N LYS A 106 5.33 -2.58 8.18
CA LYS A 106 5.63 -1.95 9.49
C LYS A 106 7.11 -1.68 9.69
N ALA A 107 7.96 -2.64 9.31
CA ALA A 107 9.40 -2.52 9.50
C ALA A 107 9.99 -1.43 8.60
N LEU A 108 9.52 -1.31 7.36
CA LEU A 108 9.90 -0.25 6.45
C LEU A 108 9.60 1.13 7.03
N ILE A 109 8.38 1.34 7.53
CA ILE A 109 7.97 2.62 8.11
C ILE A 109 8.75 2.90 9.41
N ALA A 110 8.98 1.90 10.26
CA ALA A 110 9.72 2.07 11.49
C ALA A 110 11.20 2.44 11.26
N LEU A 111 11.84 1.85 10.26
CA LEU A 111 13.27 2.03 9.99
C LEU A 111 13.57 3.21 9.05
N SER A 112 12.70 3.47 8.08
CA SER A 112 12.96 4.42 7.00
C SER A 112 11.87 5.49 6.84
N GLY A 113 10.85 5.50 7.69
CA GLY A 113 9.70 6.43 7.58
C GLY A 113 10.09 7.88 7.37
N PRO A 114 10.98 8.48 8.18
CA PRO A 114 11.36 9.89 8.02
C PRO A 114 11.89 10.23 6.62
N GLU A 115 12.73 9.35 6.05
CA GLU A 115 13.28 9.53 4.70
C GLU A 115 12.20 9.38 3.62
N LEU A 116 11.35 8.36 3.75
CA LEU A 116 10.25 8.11 2.80
C LEU A 116 9.23 9.25 2.79
N PHE A 117 8.88 9.80 3.97
CA PHE A 117 8.00 10.96 4.08
C PHE A 117 8.62 12.23 3.50
N ALA A 118 9.94 12.42 3.69
CA ALA A 118 10.65 13.55 3.09
C ALA A 118 10.60 13.44 1.55
N GLN A 119 10.88 12.26 1.00
CA GLN A 119 10.83 12.02 -0.44
C GLN A 119 9.41 12.19 -1.01
N ALA A 120 8.37 11.66 -0.37
CA ALA A 120 6.99 11.83 -0.81
C ALA A 120 6.62 13.32 -0.89
N ARG A 121 7.01 14.11 0.11
CA ARG A 121 6.78 15.56 0.14
C ARG A 121 7.54 16.29 -0.98
N GLU A 122 8.80 15.92 -1.20
CA GLU A 122 9.64 16.49 -2.28
C GLU A 122 9.05 16.21 -3.66
N SER A 123 8.54 15.00 -3.86
CA SER A 123 7.93 14.57 -5.12
C SER A 123 6.48 15.04 -5.29
N GLY A 124 5.84 15.62 -4.26
CA GLY A 124 4.46 16.07 -4.31
C GLY A 124 3.44 14.93 -4.39
N VAL A 125 3.77 13.75 -3.84
CA VAL A 125 2.93 12.54 -3.82
C VAL A 125 2.66 12.07 -2.40
N ASP A 126 1.72 11.12 -2.26
CA ASP A 126 1.34 10.57 -0.96
C ASP A 126 2.07 9.28 -0.63
N LEU A 127 2.46 9.13 0.66
CA LEU A 127 2.83 7.87 1.27
C LEU A 127 1.79 7.53 2.35
N LEU A 128 0.97 6.53 2.09
CA LEU A 128 -0.09 6.05 2.97
C LEU A 128 0.32 4.72 3.62
N PHE A 129 0.18 4.62 4.93
CA PHE A 129 0.67 3.49 5.71
C PHE A 129 -0.27 3.02 6.82
N GLU A 130 -1.57 3.25 6.67
CA GLU A 130 -2.60 2.83 7.63
C GLU A 130 -2.50 1.33 7.95
N ALA A 131 -2.32 0.49 6.92
CA ALA A 131 -2.16 -0.96 7.07
C ALA A 131 -0.86 -1.37 7.80
N ALA A 132 0.16 -0.52 7.78
CA ALA A 132 1.42 -0.75 8.48
C ALA A 132 1.37 -0.38 9.96
N THR A 133 0.33 0.27 10.45
CA THR A 133 0.26 0.80 11.82
C THR A 133 -0.59 -0.13 12.71
N VAL A 134 -1.83 0.11 12.86
CA VAL A 134 -2.74 -0.70 13.69
C VAL A 134 -3.72 -1.39 12.77
N ALA A 135 -3.34 -2.54 12.24
CA ALA A 135 -4.12 -3.25 11.21
C ALA A 135 -5.62 -3.31 11.52
N GLY A 136 -6.44 -2.80 10.62
CA GLY A 136 -7.89 -2.77 10.73
C GLY A 136 -8.47 -1.63 11.58
N VAL A 137 -7.63 -0.82 12.25
CA VAL A 137 -8.08 0.35 13.03
C VAL A 137 -7.69 1.64 12.30
N PRO A 138 -8.64 2.44 11.81
CA PRO A 138 -8.37 3.67 11.08
C PRO A 138 -7.98 4.80 12.05
N ILE A 139 -6.70 4.89 12.43
CA ILE A 139 -6.21 5.86 13.41
C ILE A 139 -5.45 7.02 12.76
N LEU A 140 -4.67 6.76 11.71
CA LEU A 140 -3.81 7.78 11.12
C LEU A 140 -4.61 8.83 10.36
N ARG A 141 -5.62 8.41 9.61
CA ARG A 141 -6.47 9.31 8.84
C ARG A 141 -7.25 10.27 9.74
N PRO A 142 -7.94 9.85 10.81
CA PRO A 142 -8.54 10.78 11.76
C PRO A 142 -7.55 11.77 12.36
N LEU A 143 -6.34 11.34 12.74
CA LEU A 143 -5.30 12.23 13.27
C LEU A 143 -4.85 13.28 12.24
N ARG A 144 -4.69 12.90 10.98
CA ARG A 144 -4.20 13.78 9.92
C ARG A 144 -5.25 14.72 9.35
N GLU A 145 -6.51 14.26 9.27
CA GLU A 145 -7.58 14.98 8.55
C GLU A 145 -8.61 15.59 9.50
N SER A 146 -9.07 14.82 10.51
CA SER A 146 -10.14 15.29 11.40
C SER A 146 -9.63 16.14 12.56
N LEU A 147 -8.42 15.86 13.05
CA LEU A 147 -7.81 16.54 14.18
C LEU A 147 -6.69 17.51 13.78
N VAL A 148 -6.65 17.92 12.53
CA VAL A 148 -5.58 18.81 12.01
C VAL A 148 -5.52 20.18 12.72
N GLY A 149 -6.63 20.64 13.27
CA GLY A 149 -6.72 21.88 14.04
C GLY A 149 -6.51 21.73 15.55
N GLU A 150 -6.33 20.50 16.04
CA GLU A 150 -6.21 20.21 17.46
C GLU A 150 -4.77 19.97 17.87
N GLU A 151 -4.42 20.37 19.10
CA GLU A 151 -3.13 20.05 19.70
C GLU A 151 -3.22 18.67 20.42
N VAL A 152 -2.80 17.61 19.71
CA VAL A 152 -2.75 16.27 20.28
C VAL A 152 -1.52 16.13 21.19
N THR A 153 -1.72 16.15 22.50
CA THR A 153 -0.62 16.10 23.50
C THR A 153 -0.21 14.67 23.87
N SER A 154 -1.10 13.70 23.73
CA SER A 154 -0.78 12.28 23.99
C SER A 154 -1.71 11.33 23.25
N ILE A 155 -1.17 10.15 22.91
CA ILE A 155 -1.94 9.03 22.35
C ILE A 155 -1.59 7.80 23.19
N ALA A 156 -2.59 7.07 23.65
CA ALA A 156 -2.44 5.83 24.39
C ALA A 156 -3.33 4.73 23.80
N GLY A 157 -2.82 3.51 23.76
CA GLY A 157 -3.58 2.38 23.23
C GLY A 157 -2.76 1.09 23.14
N ILE A 158 -3.42 -0.02 22.81
CA ILE A 158 -2.79 -1.30 22.48
C ILE A 158 -2.59 -1.33 20.96
N LEU A 159 -1.35 -1.13 20.52
CA LEU A 159 -1.01 -0.93 19.10
C LEU A 159 -0.73 -2.23 18.34
N ASN A 160 -0.83 -3.40 18.97
CA ASN A 160 -0.59 -4.68 18.34
C ASN A 160 -1.69 -5.69 18.70
N GLY A 161 -2.59 -5.96 17.75
CA GLY A 161 -3.70 -6.90 17.93
C GLY A 161 -3.23 -8.35 18.14
N THR A 162 -2.21 -8.80 17.41
CA THR A 162 -1.70 -10.18 17.51
C THR A 162 -1.11 -10.46 18.88
N THR A 163 -0.25 -9.59 19.39
CA THR A 163 0.35 -9.75 20.72
C THR A 163 -0.72 -9.70 21.82
N ASN A 164 -1.68 -8.78 21.68
CA ASN A 164 -2.78 -8.69 22.64
C ASN A 164 -3.62 -9.97 22.65
N TYR A 165 -3.95 -10.52 21.48
CA TYR A 165 -4.72 -11.78 21.37
C TYR A 165 -3.98 -12.97 21.97
N VAL A 166 -2.64 -13.04 21.86
CA VAL A 166 -1.83 -14.12 22.43
C VAL A 166 -1.75 -14.00 23.97
N LEU A 167 -1.81 -12.77 24.51
CA LEU A 167 -1.70 -12.51 25.95
C LEU A 167 -3.03 -12.50 26.69
N SER A 168 -4.14 -12.50 25.98
CA SER A 168 -5.51 -12.51 26.54
C SER A 168 -6.14 -13.90 26.47
#